data_710620f98ff95964dba756fa062c1ac4
#
_entry.id   710620f98ff95964dba756fa062c1ac4
#
_cell.length_a   1.000
_cell.length_b   1.000
_cell.length_c   1.000
_cell.angle_alpha   90.00
_cell.angle_beta   90.00
_cell.angle_gamma   90.00
#
_symmetry.space_group_name_H-M   'P 1'
#
loop_
_entity.id
_entity.type
_entity.pdbx_description
1 polymer ?
#
loop_
_entity_poly.entity_id
_entity_poly.type
_entity_poly.pdbx_seq_one_letter_code
_entity_poly.pdbx_strand_id
1 'polypeptide(L)'
;MISVLIDTNIVLDYADEREGFFEAAQKVFEIIMQRKVIGCVSASAVTDIFYFLLKSYKDTEFAITLLKNLIRILKILAVDRKTIEAAIDSGMIDFEDAVQAAAARDFGIDIVVTRDKTGFLDSGLSVHSPEEFLEMLL
;
A
#
# COMPACT_ATOMS: atom_id res chain seq x y z
N MET A 1 15.46 -10.45 1.84
CA MET A 1 14.01 -10.31 1.57
C MET A 1 13.70 -8.86 1.25
N ILE A 2 13.11 -8.60 0.09
CA ILE A 2 12.79 -7.23 -0.32
C ILE A 2 11.55 -6.72 0.41
N SER A 3 11.52 -5.40 0.64
CA SER A 3 10.35 -4.70 1.16
C SER A 3 9.73 -3.88 0.04
N VAL A 4 8.41 -3.86 -0.03
CA VAL A 4 7.68 -3.13 -1.08
C VAL A 4 6.55 -2.32 -0.45
N LEU A 5 6.30 -1.14 -1.01
CA LEU A 5 5.15 -0.33 -0.64
C LEU A 5 3.92 -0.87 -1.35
N ILE A 6 2.87 -1.14 -0.60
CA ILE A 6 1.57 -1.56 -1.16
C ILE A 6 0.64 -0.35 -1.10
N ASP A 7 0.23 0.13 -2.26
CA ASP A 7 -0.70 1.26 -2.33
C ASP A 7 -2.06 0.88 -1.74
N THR A 8 -2.75 1.86 -1.20
CA THR A 8 -4.07 1.71 -0.57
C THR A 8 -5.06 0.94 -1.45
N ASN A 9 -5.10 1.22 -2.74
CA ASN A 9 -6.05 0.53 -3.64
C ASN A 9 -5.80 -0.97 -3.74
N ILE A 10 -4.56 -1.42 -3.65
CA ILE A 10 -4.24 -2.85 -3.67
C ILE A 10 -4.67 -3.51 -2.36
N VAL A 11 -4.45 -2.84 -1.22
CA VAL A 11 -4.92 -3.35 0.08
C VAL A 11 -6.44 -3.51 0.05
N LEU A 12 -7.16 -2.53 -0.48
CA LEU A 12 -8.61 -2.55 -0.56
C LEU A 12 -9.13 -3.57 -1.58
N ASP A 13 -8.42 -3.75 -2.70
CA ASP A 13 -8.77 -4.79 -3.68
C ASP A 13 -8.77 -6.16 -3.02
N TYR A 14 -7.81 -6.39 -2.13
CA TYR A 14 -7.73 -7.63 -1.37
C TYR A 14 -8.78 -7.72 -0.26
N ALA A 15 -8.82 -6.72 0.62
CA ALA A 15 -9.67 -6.75 1.81
C ALA A 15 -11.16 -6.64 1.49
N ASP A 16 -11.52 -5.87 0.48
CA ASP A 16 -12.89 -5.65 0.03
C ASP A 16 -13.29 -6.58 -1.12
N GLU A 17 -12.42 -7.48 -1.51
CA GLU A 17 -12.62 -8.46 -2.57
C GLU A 17 -13.20 -7.83 -3.85
N ARG A 18 -12.56 -6.73 -4.29
CA ARG A 18 -13.05 -5.94 -5.42
C ARG A 18 -13.02 -6.73 -6.73
N GLU A 19 -14.17 -6.80 -7.38
CA GLU A 19 -14.33 -7.53 -8.63
C GLU A 19 -13.37 -7.02 -9.71
N GLY A 20 -12.70 -7.97 -10.38
CA GLY A 20 -11.74 -7.66 -11.44
C GLY A 20 -10.32 -7.39 -10.93
N PHE A 21 -10.13 -7.10 -9.65
CA PHE A 21 -8.83 -6.75 -9.07
C PHE A 21 -8.39 -7.65 -7.93
N PHE A 22 -9.34 -8.34 -7.33
CA PHE A 22 -9.09 -9.18 -6.15
C PHE A 22 -8.06 -10.28 -6.41
N GLU A 23 -8.16 -10.96 -7.53
CA GLU A 23 -7.30 -12.13 -7.81
C GLU A 23 -5.81 -11.77 -7.81
N ALA A 24 -5.43 -10.69 -8.50
CA ALA A 24 -4.05 -10.26 -8.54
C ALA A 24 -3.58 -9.75 -7.16
N ALA A 25 -4.42 -8.98 -6.47
CA ALA A 25 -4.12 -8.51 -5.11
C ALA A 25 -3.95 -9.70 -4.15
N GLN A 26 -4.81 -10.71 -4.24
CA GLN A 26 -4.72 -11.92 -3.42
C GLN A 26 -3.37 -12.62 -3.60
N LYS A 27 -2.89 -12.75 -4.82
CA LYS A 27 -1.59 -13.37 -5.09
C LYS A 27 -0.44 -12.59 -4.45
N VAL A 28 -0.51 -11.27 -4.49
CA VAL A 28 0.49 -10.42 -3.82
C VAL A 28 0.46 -10.66 -2.31
N PHE A 29 -0.72 -10.68 -1.71
CA PHE A 29 -0.87 -10.93 -0.28
C PHE A 29 -0.45 -12.35 0.12
N GLU A 30 -0.65 -13.33 -0.74
CA GLU A 30 -0.18 -14.71 -0.49
C GLU A 30 1.34 -14.76 -0.34
N ILE A 31 2.10 -14.07 -1.21
CA ILE A 31 3.56 -14.07 -1.09
C ILE A 31 4.03 -13.25 0.10
N ILE A 32 3.28 -12.24 0.53
CA ILE A 32 3.55 -11.51 1.77
C ILE A 32 3.34 -12.45 2.97
N MET A 33 2.23 -13.17 3.00
CA MET A 33 1.93 -14.12 4.08
C MET A 33 2.91 -15.28 4.14
N GLN A 34 3.45 -15.70 2.99
CA GLN A 34 4.49 -16.72 2.91
C GLN A 34 5.88 -16.18 3.27
N ARG A 35 5.96 -14.91 3.64
CA ARG A 35 7.21 -14.23 4.02
C ARG A 35 8.27 -14.25 2.92
N LYS A 36 7.85 -14.19 1.67
CA LYS A 36 8.75 -14.06 0.52
C LYS A 36 9.11 -12.61 0.24
N VAL A 37 8.22 -11.69 0.59
CA VAL A 37 8.45 -10.24 0.55
C VAL A 37 7.83 -9.62 1.80
N ILE A 38 8.31 -8.42 2.16
CA ILE A 38 7.71 -7.62 3.23
C ILE A 38 6.81 -6.58 2.58
N GLY A 39 5.50 -6.70 2.80
CA GLY A 39 4.54 -5.69 2.35
C GLY A 39 4.42 -4.57 3.36
N CYS A 40 4.53 -3.33 2.90
CA CYS A 40 4.53 -2.16 3.76
C CYS A 40 3.44 -1.18 3.35
N VAL A 41 2.85 -0.51 4.33
CA VAL A 41 1.92 0.61 4.10
C VAL A 41 2.36 1.77 4.98
N SER A 42 2.11 2.99 4.54
CA SER A 42 2.39 4.15 5.38
C SER A 42 1.35 4.26 6.50
N ALA A 43 1.74 4.80 7.65
CA ALA A 43 0.82 5.05 8.76
C ALA A 43 -0.36 5.91 8.32
N SER A 44 -0.14 6.86 7.40
CA SER A 44 -1.18 7.72 6.85
C SER A 44 -2.23 6.95 6.06
N ALA A 45 -1.86 5.84 5.42
CA ALA A 45 -2.79 5.04 4.63
C ALA A 45 -3.75 4.21 5.51
N VAL A 46 -3.37 3.91 6.75
CA VAL A 46 -4.16 3.04 7.64
C VAL A 46 -5.54 3.62 7.93
N THR A 47 -5.63 4.93 8.20
CA THR A 47 -6.91 5.58 8.45
C THR A 47 -7.80 5.57 7.21
N ASP A 48 -7.23 5.77 6.04
CA ASP A 48 -7.98 5.73 4.78
C ASP A 48 -8.51 4.32 4.51
N ILE A 49 -7.68 3.31 4.71
CA ILE A 49 -8.09 1.91 4.58
C ILE A 49 -9.30 1.64 5.48
N PHE A 50 -9.22 2.06 6.74
CA PHE A 50 -10.34 1.88 7.69
C PHE A 50 -11.63 2.53 7.19
N TYR A 51 -11.56 3.79 6.76
CA TYR A 51 -12.75 4.51 6.32
C TYR A 51 -13.38 3.91 5.06
N PHE A 52 -12.57 3.42 4.14
CA PHE A 52 -13.09 2.72 2.96
C PHE A 52 -13.77 1.40 3.34
N LEU A 53 -13.18 0.63 4.26
CA LEU A 53 -13.77 -0.61 4.74
C LEU A 53 -15.08 -0.36 5.47
N LEU A 54 -15.11 0.68 6.31
CA LEU A 54 -16.31 1.07 7.04
C LEU A 54 -17.43 1.48 6.07
N LYS A 55 -17.10 2.23 5.04
CA LYS A 55 -18.06 2.66 4.02
C LYS A 55 -18.62 1.47 3.26
N SER A 56 -17.78 0.48 2.95
CA SER A 56 -18.16 -0.70 2.18
C SER A 56 -19.04 -1.65 3.00
N TYR A 57 -18.62 -1.98 4.20
CA TYR A 57 -19.28 -2.99 5.04
C TYR A 57 -20.30 -2.42 6.01
N LYS A 58 -20.25 -1.12 6.32
CA LYS A 58 -21.18 -0.41 7.21
C LYS A 58 -21.28 -1.03 8.61
N ASP A 59 -20.19 -1.61 9.09
CA ASP A 59 -20.09 -2.28 10.38
C ASP A 59 -18.72 -1.99 10.96
N THR A 60 -18.68 -1.20 12.05
CA THR A 60 -17.42 -0.75 12.66
C THR A 60 -16.62 -1.93 13.22
N GLU A 61 -17.26 -2.88 13.88
CA GLU A 61 -16.57 -4.03 14.47
C GLU A 61 -15.92 -4.90 13.37
N PHE A 62 -16.65 -5.10 12.28
CA PHE A 62 -16.15 -5.87 11.15
C PHE A 62 -14.97 -5.17 10.49
N ALA A 63 -15.09 -3.86 10.25
CA ALA A 63 -14.01 -3.06 9.66
C ALA A 63 -12.75 -3.10 10.55
N ILE A 64 -12.90 -3.00 11.86
CA ILE A 64 -11.78 -3.09 12.81
C ILE A 64 -11.15 -4.49 12.75
N THR A 65 -11.95 -5.54 12.66
CA THR A 65 -11.44 -6.91 12.57
C THR A 65 -10.60 -7.09 11.30
N LEU A 66 -11.09 -6.59 10.17
CA LEU A 66 -10.34 -6.64 8.91
C LEU A 66 -9.03 -5.85 9.02
N LEU A 67 -9.09 -4.66 9.63
CA LEU A 67 -7.90 -3.84 9.81
C LEU A 67 -6.87 -4.53 10.69
N LYS A 68 -7.29 -5.16 11.80
CA LYS A 68 -6.40 -5.93 12.66
C LYS A 68 -5.68 -7.04 11.89
N ASN A 69 -6.42 -7.75 11.03
CA ASN A 69 -5.84 -8.82 10.22
C ASN A 69 -4.81 -8.27 9.24
N LEU A 70 -5.10 -7.13 8.61
CA LEU A 70 -4.20 -6.49 7.66
C LEU A 70 -2.89 -6.06 8.33
N ILE A 71 -2.95 -5.40 9.49
CA ILE A 71 -1.74 -4.91 10.15
C ILE A 71 -0.88 -6.02 10.77
N ARG A 72 -1.41 -7.23 10.90
CA ARG A 72 -0.61 -8.38 11.31
C ARG A 72 0.33 -8.87 10.22
N ILE A 73 -0.06 -8.68 8.96
CA ILE A 73 0.70 -9.16 7.81
C ILE A 73 1.46 -8.06 7.09
N LEU A 74 1.13 -6.79 7.35
CA LEU A 74 1.78 -5.63 6.74
C LEU A 74 2.64 -4.92 7.76
N LYS A 75 3.76 -4.37 7.30
CA LYS A 75 4.59 -3.48 8.10
C LYS A 75 4.07 -2.05 7.93
N ILE A 76 3.85 -1.34 9.04
CA ILE A 76 3.41 0.05 9.01
C ILE A 76 4.63 0.96 9.08
N LEU A 77 4.77 1.82 8.07
CA LEU A 77 5.87 2.79 7.98
C LEU A 77 5.49 4.08 8.70
N ALA A 78 6.38 4.59 9.53
CA ALA A 78 6.15 5.83 10.25
C ALA A 78 6.02 7.02 9.29
N VAL A 79 5.16 7.96 9.65
CA VAL A 79 4.99 9.24 8.95
C VAL A 79 5.17 10.32 10.01
N ASP A 80 6.26 11.06 9.93
CA ASP A 80 6.55 12.14 10.84
C ASP A 80 6.65 13.48 10.09
N ARG A 81 7.08 14.53 10.79
CA ARG A 81 7.21 15.87 10.18
C ARG A 81 8.10 15.85 8.94
N LYS A 82 9.24 15.16 9.03
CA LYS A 82 10.21 15.08 7.93
C LYS A 82 9.60 14.43 6.69
N THR A 83 8.80 13.37 6.90
CA THR A 83 8.07 12.68 5.83
C THR A 83 7.10 13.64 5.13
N ILE A 84 6.33 14.38 5.92
CA ILE A 84 5.37 15.36 5.39
C ILE A 84 6.06 16.46 4.61
N GLU A 85 7.16 17.01 5.14
CA GLU A 85 7.92 18.05 4.44
C GLU A 85 8.47 17.55 3.10
N ALA A 86 9.01 16.34 3.06
CA ALA A 86 9.48 15.71 1.84
C ALA A 86 8.35 15.54 0.81
N ALA A 87 7.17 15.15 1.27
CA ALA A 87 5.98 15.00 0.40
C ALA A 87 5.57 16.35 -0.20
N ILE A 88 5.56 17.41 0.61
CA ILE A 88 5.25 18.77 0.13
C ILE A 88 6.20 19.20 -0.98
N ASP A 89 7.47 18.88 -0.85
CA ASP A 89 8.51 19.29 -1.80
C ASP A 89 8.66 18.33 -2.99
N SER A 90 7.93 17.24 -3.03
CA SER A 90 8.11 16.16 -4.02
C SER A 90 7.74 16.53 -5.45
N GLY A 91 6.85 17.49 -5.65
CA GLY A 91 6.30 17.80 -6.95
C GLY A 91 5.24 16.79 -7.44
N MET A 92 4.89 15.81 -6.63
CA MET A 92 3.84 14.84 -6.97
C MET A 92 2.46 15.50 -6.92
N ILE A 93 1.58 15.09 -7.83
CA ILE A 93 0.24 15.67 -7.97
C ILE A 93 -0.66 15.30 -6.78
N ASP A 94 -0.64 14.04 -6.37
CA ASP A 94 -1.47 13.54 -5.28
C ASP A 94 -0.67 13.57 -3.97
N PHE A 95 -1.14 14.32 -3.00
CA PHE A 95 -0.42 14.48 -1.72
C PHE A 95 -0.38 13.18 -0.91
N GLU A 96 -1.45 12.39 -0.91
CA GLU A 96 -1.47 11.10 -0.23
C GLU A 96 -0.42 10.15 -0.78
N ASP A 97 -0.34 10.06 -2.11
CA ASP A 97 0.67 9.24 -2.78
C ASP A 97 2.07 9.76 -2.46
N ALA A 98 2.23 11.09 -2.39
CA ALA A 98 3.50 11.72 -2.04
C ALA A 98 3.95 11.34 -0.63
N VAL A 99 3.03 11.30 0.33
CA VAL A 99 3.32 10.88 1.71
C VAL A 99 3.70 9.40 1.76
N GLN A 100 2.97 8.55 1.07
CA GLN A 100 3.29 7.13 0.99
C GLN A 100 4.69 6.91 0.40
N ALA A 101 5.00 7.60 -0.69
CA ALA A 101 6.31 7.50 -1.34
C ALA A 101 7.44 7.99 -0.45
N ALA A 102 7.24 9.11 0.25
CA ALA A 102 8.23 9.65 1.17
C ALA A 102 8.49 8.68 2.33
N ALA A 103 7.44 8.09 2.90
CA ALA A 103 7.57 7.10 3.96
C ALA A 103 8.35 5.87 3.47
N ALA A 104 8.07 5.40 2.26
CA ALA A 104 8.80 4.28 1.67
C ALA A 104 10.29 4.59 1.49
N ARG A 105 10.60 5.77 0.94
CA ARG A 105 12.00 6.19 0.75
C ARG A 105 12.76 6.32 2.06
N ASP A 106 12.10 6.81 3.11
CA ASP A 106 12.70 6.93 4.45
C ASP A 106 13.19 5.58 4.98
N PHE A 107 12.52 4.51 4.59
CA PHE A 107 12.86 3.15 5.02
C PHE A 107 13.66 2.38 3.96
N GLY A 108 14.14 3.04 2.92
CA GLY A 108 14.96 2.42 1.89
C GLY A 108 14.19 1.50 0.95
N ILE A 109 12.89 1.71 0.82
CA ILE A 109 12.04 0.93 -0.08
C ILE A 109 12.05 1.57 -1.46
N ASP A 110 12.30 0.75 -2.50
CA ASP A 110 12.47 1.21 -3.88
C ASP A 110 11.28 0.86 -4.78
N ILE A 111 10.36 0.04 -4.33
CA ILE A 111 9.29 -0.52 -5.17
C ILE A 111 7.93 -0.18 -4.58
N VAL A 112 7.00 0.27 -5.43
CA VAL A 112 5.58 0.39 -5.08
C VAL A 112 4.75 -0.50 -5.99
N VAL A 113 3.78 -1.20 -5.40
CA VAL A 113 2.77 -1.98 -6.11
C VAL A 113 1.47 -1.20 -6.10
N THR A 114 0.98 -0.82 -7.28
CA THR A 114 -0.19 0.03 -7.43
C THR A 114 -0.92 -0.25 -8.75
N ARG A 115 -2.21 0.05 -8.81
CA ARG A 115 -2.95 0.11 -10.07
C ARG A 115 -2.84 1.49 -10.74
N ASP A 116 -2.50 2.51 -9.96
CA ASP A 116 -2.37 3.89 -10.45
C ASP A 116 -0.91 4.25 -10.69
N LYS A 117 -0.37 3.77 -11.80
CA LYS A 117 1.04 4.01 -12.13
C LYS A 117 1.33 5.49 -12.34
N THR A 118 0.36 6.24 -12.90
CA THR A 118 0.50 7.67 -13.13
C THR A 118 0.68 8.44 -11.83
N GLY A 119 -0.03 8.06 -10.77
CA GLY A 119 0.05 8.71 -9.46
C GLY A 119 1.43 8.64 -8.83
N PHE A 120 2.23 7.64 -9.19
CA PHE A 120 3.57 7.45 -8.62
C PHE A 120 4.72 7.75 -9.60
N LEU A 121 4.45 8.38 -10.75
CA LEU A 121 5.48 8.65 -11.77
C LEU A 121 6.68 9.43 -11.23
N ASP A 122 6.44 10.43 -10.39
CA ASP A 122 7.50 11.28 -9.85
C ASP A 122 7.89 10.88 -8.42
N SER A 123 7.55 9.67 -8.01
CA SER A 123 7.75 9.19 -6.64
C SER A 123 9.21 8.84 -6.30
N GLY A 124 10.03 8.60 -7.31
CA GLY A 124 11.38 8.06 -7.10
C GLY A 124 11.39 6.55 -6.86
N LEU A 125 10.22 5.90 -6.91
CA LEU A 125 10.09 4.46 -6.73
C LEU A 125 9.94 3.77 -8.09
N SER A 126 10.30 2.50 -8.14
CA SER A 126 10.01 1.63 -9.28
C SER A 126 8.53 1.22 -9.17
N VAL A 127 7.73 1.56 -10.17
CA VAL A 127 6.26 1.44 -10.10
C VAL A 127 5.81 0.21 -10.86
N HIS A 128 5.09 -0.67 -10.18
CA HIS A 128 4.61 -1.93 -10.76
C HIS A 128 3.14 -2.16 -10.46
N SER A 129 2.42 -2.68 -11.46
CA SER A 129 1.09 -3.25 -11.19
C SER A 129 1.27 -4.56 -10.41
N PRO A 130 0.20 -5.09 -9.78
CA PRO A 130 0.29 -6.40 -9.12
C PRO A 130 0.80 -7.49 -10.06
N GLU A 131 0.34 -7.52 -11.31
CA GLU A 131 0.76 -8.50 -12.30
C GLU A 131 2.24 -8.35 -12.66
N GLU A 132 2.71 -7.12 -12.88
CA GLU A 132 4.11 -6.85 -13.17
C GLU A 132 5.01 -7.24 -12.01
N PHE A 133 4.57 -6.95 -10.78
CA PHE A 133 5.32 -7.31 -9.58
C PHE A 133 5.45 -8.82 -9.44
N LEU A 134 4.36 -9.55 -9.67
CA LEU A 134 4.38 -11.01 -9.60
C LEU A 134 5.32 -11.63 -10.66
N GLU A 135 5.32 -11.09 -11.88
CA GLU A 135 6.24 -11.52 -12.93
C GLU A 135 7.70 -11.27 -12.55
N MET A 136 7.98 -10.14 -11.93
CA MET A 136 9.33 -9.77 -11.51
C MET A 136 9.92 -10.78 -10.52
N LEU A 137 9.08 -11.45 -9.74
CA LEU A 137 9.50 -12.41 -8.72
C LEU A 137 9.71 -13.83 -9.24
N LEU A 138 9.34 -14.09 -10.48
CA LEU A 138 9.48 -15.44 -11.07
C LEU A 138 10.95 -15.80 -11.39
#